data_e8ee8a9bebe9c354173ef714d98fa84b
#
_entry.id   e8ee8a9bebe9c354173ef714d98fa84b
#
_cell.length_a   1.000
_cell.length_b   1.000
_cell.length_c   1.000
_cell.angle_alpha   90.00
_cell.angle_beta   90.00
_cell.angle_gamma   90.00
#
_symmetry.space_group_name_H-M   'P 1'
#
loop_
_entity.id
_entity.type
_entity.pdbx_description
1 polymer ?
#
loop_
_entity_poly.entity_id
_entity_poly.type
_entity_poly.pdbx_seq_one_letter_code
_entity_poly.pdbx_strand_id
1 'polypeptide(L)'
;MSHRFVWVDIPAHDLDRAIAFYAAVLGTPVTREGGPGFLFGLLAHSGSDVAGCLYLADEDNAPSPRGPLVYLNVDGRIADAERAVTPAGGQVLKATHAIGPHGHRAIVLDSEGNRVALHSNRR
;
A
#
# COMPACT_ATOMS: atom_id res chain seq x y z
N MET A 1 -6.50 15.36 -19.21
CA MET A 1 -6.87 13.94 -19.06
C MET A 1 -7.03 13.60 -17.59
N SER A 2 -8.12 13.00 -17.27
CA SER A 2 -8.40 12.66 -15.87
C SER A 2 -8.26 11.17 -15.63
N HIS A 3 -7.76 10.84 -14.44
CA HIS A 3 -7.74 9.46 -13.97
C HIS A 3 -9.14 9.05 -13.53
N ARG A 4 -9.48 7.78 -13.70
CA ARG A 4 -10.74 7.24 -13.18
C ARG A 4 -10.69 7.15 -11.66
N PHE A 5 -9.52 6.82 -11.12
CA PHE A 5 -9.30 6.75 -9.67
C PHE A 5 -8.55 8.01 -9.27
N VAL A 6 -8.96 8.63 -8.17
CA VAL A 6 -8.35 9.86 -7.70
C VAL A 6 -7.72 9.73 -6.32
N TRP A 7 -8.18 8.77 -5.53
CA TRP A 7 -7.70 8.61 -4.15
C TRP A 7 -8.03 7.21 -3.62
N VAL A 8 -7.20 6.69 -2.72
CA VAL A 8 -7.45 5.43 -2.01
C VAL A 8 -7.23 5.66 -0.52
N ASP A 9 -8.22 5.31 0.29
CA ASP A 9 -8.09 5.26 1.74
C ASP A 9 -7.82 3.83 2.16
N ILE A 10 -6.73 3.62 2.90
CA ILE A 10 -6.35 2.30 3.41
C ILE A 10 -6.48 2.35 4.94
N PRO A 11 -7.41 1.60 5.53
CA PRO A 11 -7.61 1.64 6.98
C PRO A 11 -6.51 0.92 7.74
N ALA A 12 -6.21 1.42 8.93
CA ALA A 12 -5.19 0.83 9.79
C ALA A 12 -5.68 0.80 11.22
N HIS A 13 -5.40 -0.29 11.94
CA HIS A 13 -5.67 -0.36 13.37
C HIS A 13 -4.64 0.44 14.16
N ASP A 14 -3.40 0.46 13.70
CA ASP A 14 -2.30 1.19 14.31
C ASP A 14 -1.62 2.01 13.22
N LEU A 15 -1.84 3.31 13.25
CA LEU A 15 -1.37 4.18 12.18
C LEU A 15 0.16 4.21 12.07
N ASP A 16 0.87 4.29 13.20
CA ASP A 16 2.33 4.33 13.18
C ASP A 16 2.92 3.04 12.63
N ARG A 17 2.33 1.91 12.98
CA ARG A 17 2.76 0.61 12.47
C ARG A 17 2.52 0.54 10.96
N ALA A 18 1.37 0.99 10.50
CA ALA A 18 1.05 1.01 9.07
C ALA A 18 2.00 1.93 8.30
N ILE A 19 2.29 3.11 8.84
CA ILE A 19 3.24 4.05 8.22
C ILE A 19 4.60 3.37 8.06
N ALA A 20 5.10 2.72 9.10
CA ALA A 20 6.39 2.03 9.04
C ALA A 20 6.38 0.90 8.00
N PHE A 21 5.28 0.14 7.93
CA PHE A 21 5.14 -0.93 6.95
C PHE A 21 5.24 -0.39 5.53
N TYR A 22 4.41 0.60 5.21
CA TYR A 22 4.35 1.10 3.83
C TYR A 22 5.61 1.85 3.42
N ALA A 23 6.24 2.57 4.36
CA ALA A 23 7.52 3.21 4.07
C ALA A 23 8.58 2.17 3.70
N ALA A 24 8.65 1.07 4.45
CA ALA A 24 9.63 0.00 4.20
C ALA A 24 9.37 -0.72 2.87
N VAL A 25 8.10 -1.09 2.63
CA VAL A 25 7.75 -1.91 1.46
C VAL A 25 7.77 -1.08 0.18
N LEU A 26 7.22 0.13 0.21
CA LEU A 26 7.20 1.00 -0.97
C LEU A 26 8.56 1.66 -1.21
N GLY A 27 9.40 1.75 -0.18
CA GLY A 27 10.71 2.38 -0.29
C GLY A 27 10.65 3.90 -0.44
N THR A 28 9.56 4.51 0.00
CA THR A 28 9.35 5.94 -0.05
C THR A 28 8.78 6.43 1.29
N PRO A 29 9.02 7.69 1.64
CA PRO A 29 8.47 8.21 2.90
C PRO A 29 6.95 8.18 2.91
N VAL A 30 6.38 7.90 4.07
CA VAL A 30 4.95 8.08 4.33
C VAL A 30 4.86 9.17 5.39
N THR A 31 4.23 10.28 5.03
CA THR A 31 4.21 11.47 5.87
C THR A 31 2.99 11.46 6.78
N ARG A 32 3.24 11.57 8.10
CA ARG A 32 2.15 11.69 9.07
C ARG A 32 1.62 13.12 9.00
N GLU A 33 0.33 13.25 8.74
CA GLU A 33 -0.33 14.54 8.59
C GLU A 33 -1.66 14.54 9.32
N GLY A 34 -2.27 15.71 9.42
CA GLY A 34 -3.57 15.85 10.01
C GLY A 34 -3.65 17.09 10.89
N GLY A 35 -4.73 17.18 11.63
CA GLY A 35 -4.99 18.28 12.55
C GLY A 35 -5.87 17.80 13.68
N PRO A 36 -6.49 18.74 14.44
CA PRO A 36 -7.37 18.36 15.52
C PRO A 36 -8.50 17.44 15.02
N GLY A 37 -8.60 16.27 15.64
CA GLY A 37 -9.66 15.34 15.33
C GLY A 37 -9.40 14.35 14.21
N PHE A 38 -8.26 14.47 13.48
CA PHE A 38 -7.93 13.48 12.45
C PHE A 38 -6.43 13.39 12.22
N LEU A 39 -5.96 12.19 11.95
CA LEU A 39 -4.57 11.90 11.59
C LEU A 39 -4.56 10.89 10.46
N PHE A 40 -3.60 11.03 9.55
CA PHE A 40 -3.42 10.07 8.48
C PHE A 40 -1.96 10.01 8.03
N GLY A 41 -1.61 8.94 7.31
CA GLY A 41 -0.30 8.80 6.71
C GLY A 41 -0.41 8.99 5.21
N LEU A 42 0.18 10.05 4.67
CA LEU A 42 0.11 10.36 3.25
C LEU A 42 1.17 9.57 2.49
N LEU A 43 0.74 8.77 1.52
CA LEU A 43 1.66 8.05 0.64
C LEU A 43 2.31 9.05 -0.32
N ALA A 44 3.59 8.81 -0.63
CA ALA A 44 4.32 9.70 -1.53
C ALA A 44 3.67 9.75 -2.91
N HIS A 45 3.53 10.94 -3.44
CA HIS A 45 3.00 11.15 -4.79
C HIS A 45 3.59 12.46 -5.32
N SER A 46 3.43 12.70 -6.60
CA SER A 46 3.87 13.96 -7.19
C SER A 46 2.82 14.51 -8.15
N GLY A 47 2.66 15.84 -8.11
CA GLY A 47 1.77 16.55 -9.00
C GLY A 47 0.33 16.05 -8.92
N SER A 48 -0.22 15.71 -10.06
CA SER A 48 -1.60 15.24 -10.20
C SER A 48 -1.72 13.73 -10.22
N ASP A 49 -0.68 13.01 -9.77
CA ASP A 49 -0.77 11.55 -9.69
C ASP A 49 -1.88 11.14 -8.73
N VAL A 50 -2.44 9.95 -8.98
CA VAL A 50 -3.35 9.34 -8.02
C VAL A 50 -2.60 9.14 -6.71
N ALA A 51 -3.24 9.54 -5.63
CA ALA A 51 -2.64 9.45 -4.29
C ALA A 51 -3.52 8.59 -3.39
N GLY A 52 -3.05 8.39 -2.17
CA GLY A 52 -3.78 7.65 -1.16
C GLY A 52 -3.20 7.91 0.20
N CYS A 53 -3.87 7.42 1.21
CA CYS A 53 -3.42 7.56 2.58
C CYS A 53 -3.79 6.34 3.42
N LEU A 54 -3.09 6.25 4.55
CA LEU A 54 -3.42 5.35 5.64
C LEU A 54 -4.19 6.16 6.68
N TYR A 55 -5.26 5.63 7.22
CA TYR A 55 -6.02 6.35 8.24
C TYR A 55 -6.55 5.36 9.28
N LEU A 56 -6.89 5.88 10.45
CA LEU A 56 -7.38 5.01 11.51
C LEU A 56 -8.73 4.41 11.13
N ALA A 57 -8.83 3.11 11.32
CA ALA A 57 -10.05 2.36 11.04
C ALA A 57 -11.20 2.86 11.91
N ASP A 58 -12.40 2.76 11.38
CA ASP A 58 -13.62 3.06 12.10
C ASP A 58 -14.66 1.97 11.82
N GLU A 59 -15.90 2.19 12.26
CA GLU A 59 -16.93 1.16 12.09
C GLU A 59 -17.37 0.98 10.63
N ASP A 60 -17.13 1.98 9.79
CA ASP A 60 -17.52 1.92 8.39
C ASP A 60 -16.43 1.33 7.50
N ASN A 61 -15.18 1.41 7.92
CA ASN A 61 -14.06 0.92 7.12
C ASN A 61 -12.93 0.43 8.02
N ALA A 62 -12.71 -0.87 7.99
CA ALA A 62 -11.69 -1.52 8.79
C ALA A 62 -10.82 -2.42 7.89
N PRO A 63 -9.59 -2.74 8.31
CA PRO A 63 -8.73 -3.65 7.54
C PRO A 63 -9.42 -4.97 7.25
N SER A 64 -9.20 -5.47 6.03
CA SER A 64 -9.81 -6.72 5.59
C SER A 64 -8.97 -7.32 4.47
N PRO A 65 -8.88 -8.68 4.39
CA PRO A 65 -8.24 -9.34 3.26
C PRO A 65 -9.19 -9.49 2.06
N ARG A 66 -10.36 -8.88 2.11
CA ARG A 66 -11.39 -8.98 1.07
C ARG A 66 -11.65 -7.63 0.44
N GLY A 67 -12.36 -7.65 -0.69
CA GLY A 67 -12.71 -6.45 -1.41
C GLY A 67 -11.77 -6.19 -2.58
N PRO A 68 -11.80 -4.99 -3.13
CA PRO A 68 -10.93 -4.64 -4.26
C PRO A 68 -9.46 -4.84 -3.93
N LEU A 69 -8.69 -5.27 -4.93
CA LEU A 69 -7.26 -5.45 -4.78
C LEU A 69 -6.56 -4.20 -5.31
N VAL A 70 -5.93 -3.45 -4.41
CA VAL A 70 -5.21 -2.23 -4.76
C VAL A 70 -3.80 -2.60 -5.17
N TYR A 71 -3.39 -2.14 -6.36
CA TYR A 71 -2.03 -2.36 -6.87
C TYR A 71 -1.18 -1.16 -6.53
N LEU A 72 -0.08 -1.41 -5.82
CA LEU A 72 0.86 -0.38 -5.40
C LEU A 72 2.11 -0.45 -6.26
N ASN A 73 2.62 0.70 -6.64
CA ASN A 73 3.75 0.80 -7.57
C ASN A 73 5.08 0.57 -6.84
N VAL A 74 5.74 -0.52 -7.16
CA VAL A 74 7.10 -0.80 -6.73
C VAL A 74 7.98 -1.07 -7.95
N ASP A 75 7.74 -0.34 -9.03
CA ASP A 75 8.40 -0.57 -10.31
C ASP A 75 9.91 -0.57 -10.17
N GLY A 76 10.54 -1.59 -10.72
CA GLY A 76 11.99 -1.76 -10.69
C GLY A 76 12.55 -2.28 -9.38
N ARG A 77 11.72 -2.51 -8.34
CA ARG A 77 12.20 -2.97 -7.04
C ARG A 77 11.26 -3.97 -6.36
N ILE A 78 10.51 -4.74 -7.15
CA ILE A 78 9.51 -5.66 -6.58
C ILE A 78 10.15 -6.74 -5.68
N ALA A 79 11.36 -7.20 -6.01
CA ALA A 79 12.04 -8.19 -5.19
C ALA A 79 12.38 -7.64 -3.80
N ASP A 80 12.87 -6.39 -3.75
CA ASP A 80 13.18 -5.73 -2.49
C ASP A 80 11.91 -5.46 -1.69
N ALA A 81 10.85 -5.02 -2.37
CA ALA A 81 9.57 -4.76 -1.73
C ALA A 81 9.00 -6.04 -1.11
N GLU A 82 9.02 -7.14 -1.85
CA GLU A 82 8.52 -8.41 -1.32
C GLU A 82 9.32 -8.85 -0.09
N ARG A 83 10.65 -8.72 -0.13
CA ARG A 83 11.50 -9.09 1.01
C ARG A 83 11.22 -8.24 2.25
N ALA A 84 10.76 -7.02 2.08
CA ALA A 84 10.49 -6.12 3.19
C ALA A 84 9.17 -6.43 3.90
N VAL A 85 8.27 -7.18 3.28
CA VAL A 85 6.90 -7.39 3.78
C VAL A 85 6.89 -8.04 5.16
N THR A 86 7.54 -9.18 5.31
CA THR A 86 7.50 -9.95 6.56
C THR A 86 8.20 -9.22 7.71
N PRO A 87 9.43 -8.70 7.53
CA PRO A 87 10.06 -7.94 8.62
C PRO A 87 9.26 -6.70 9.04
N ALA A 88 8.48 -6.12 8.13
CA ALA A 88 7.70 -4.92 8.44
C ALA A 88 6.31 -5.25 9.04
N GLY A 89 6.01 -6.52 9.25
CA GLY A 89 4.79 -6.94 9.94
C GLY A 89 3.69 -7.48 9.05
N GLY A 90 3.95 -7.64 7.74
CA GLY A 90 2.99 -8.20 6.82
C GLY A 90 3.22 -9.68 6.53
N GLN A 91 2.58 -10.16 5.48
CA GLN A 91 2.68 -11.56 5.07
C GLN A 91 2.59 -11.66 3.56
N VAL A 92 3.47 -12.42 2.95
CA VAL A 92 3.39 -12.69 1.51
C VAL A 92 2.40 -13.83 1.28
N LEU A 93 1.34 -13.54 0.54
CA LEU A 93 0.32 -14.55 0.18
C LEU A 93 0.66 -15.23 -1.12
N LYS A 94 1.12 -14.46 -2.11
CA LYS A 94 1.62 -14.98 -3.38
C LYS A 94 2.90 -14.25 -3.74
N ALA A 95 3.97 -15.03 -3.91
CA ALA A 95 5.25 -14.47 -4.31
C ALA A 95 5.15 -13.84 -5.71
N THR A 96 6.12 -13.00 -6.03
CA THR A 96 6.18 -12.33 -7.33
C THR A 96 6.01 -13.32 -8.48
N HIS A 97 5.08 -13.01 -9.37
CA HIS A 97 4.80 -13.80 -10.56
C HIS A 97 4.37 -12.90 -11.71
N ALA A 98 4.52 -13.38 -12.92
CA ALA A 98 4.13 -12.64 -14.11
C ALA A 98 2.61 -12.65 -14.27
N ILE A 99 2.08 -11.53 -14.76
CA ILE A 99 0.65 -11.38 -15.05
C ILE A 99 0.46 -11.04 -16.54
N GLY A 100 1.04 -11.88 -17.39
CA GLY A 100 0.96 -11.73 -18.83
C GLY A 100 1.66 -10.46 -19.30
N PRO A 101 1.04 -9.67 -20.19
CA PRO A 101 1.68 -8.46 -20.69
C PRO A 101 1.65 -7.29 -19.70
N HIS A 102 1.08 -7.48 -18.51
CA HIS A 102 0.87 -6.39 -17.54
C HIS A 102 1.95 -6.33 -16.48
N GLY A 103 3.06 -7.03 -16.67
CA GLY A 103 4.19 -6.99 -15.75
C GLY A 103 4.17 -8.12 -14.72
N HIS A 104 4.55 -7.78 -13.50
CA HIS A 104 4.70 -8.72 -12.38
C HIS A 104 3.98 -8.19 -11.16
N ARG A 105 3.52 -9.09 -10.31
CA ARG A 105 2.92 -8.71 -9.04
C ARG A 105 3.25 -9.71 -7.95
N ALA A 106 3.19 -9.25 -6.72
CA ALA A 106 3.11 -10.10 -5.53
C ALA A 106 1.85 -9.70 -4.78
N ILE A 107 1.18 -10.65 -4.13
CA ILE A 107 0.00 -10.36 -3.31
C ILE A 107 0.38 -10.56 -1.86
N VAL A 108 0.13 -9.54 -1.04
CA VAL A 108 0.56 -9.54 0.35
C VAL A 108 -0.56 -9.05 1.26
N LEU A 109 -0.45 -9.37 2.55
CA LEU A 109 -1.18 -8.66 3.59
C LEU A 109 -0.25 -7.60 4.17
N ASP A 110 -0.78 -6.41 4.37
CA ASP A 110 -0.02 -5.35 5.05
C ASP A 110 0.03 -5.62 6.55
N SER A 111 0.65 -4.72 7.31
CA SER A 111 0.78 -4.88 8.77
C SER A 111 -0.55 -4.86 9.51
N GLU A 112 -1.61 -4.43 8.85
CA GLU A 112 -2.93 -4.28 9.46
C GLU A 112 -3.92 -5.36 9.02
N GLY A 113 -3.55 -6.17 8.03
CA GLY A 113 -4.40 -7.24 7.52
C GLY A 113 -5.14 -6.90 6.23
N ASN A 114 -4.79 -5.79 5.58
CA ASN A 114 -5.34 -5.48 4.26
C ASN A 114 -4.58 -6.27 3.19
N ARG A 115 -5.30 -6.78 2.21
CA ARG A 115 -4.70 -7.46 1.07
C ARG A 115 -4.43 -6.43 -0.04
N VAL A 116 -3.19 -6.33 -0.45
CA VAL A 116 -2.75 -5.43 -1.52
C VAL A 116 -1.82 -6.18 -2.48
N ALA A 117 -1.66 -5.64 -3.67
CA ALA A 117 -0.71 -6.16 -4.64
C ALA A 117 0.46 -5.18 -4.79
N LEU A 118 1.65 -5.72 -4.91
CA LEU A 118 2.84 -4.97 -5.29
C LEU A 118 3.04 -5.21 -6.78
N HIS A 119 3.29 -4.16 -7.53
CA HIS A 119 3.34 -4.24 -8.99
C HIS A 119 4.59 -3.60 -9.55
N SER A 120 5.16 -4.26 -10.55
CA SER A 120 6.29 -3.73 -11.32
C SER A 120 6.13 -4.15 -12.77
N ASN A 121 6.48 -3.25 -13.70
CA ASN A 121 6.49 -3.61 -15.12
C ASN A 121 7.65 -4.56 -15.44
N ARG A 122 8.67 -4.59 -14.59
CA ARG A 122 9.84 -5.46 -14.74
C ARG A 122 10.18 -6.13 -13.41
N ARG A 123 10.89 -7.21 -13.53
CA ARG A 123 11.29 -7.99 -12.36
C ARG A 123 12.47 -7.40 -11.62
#